data_3837fa2430153fdebd5ee9c3b227bda5
#
_entry.id   3837fa2430153fdebd5ee9c3b227bda5
#
_cell.length_a   1.000
_cell.length_b   1.000
_cell.length_c   1.000
_cell.angle_alpha   90.00
_cell.angle_beta   90.00
_cell.angle_gamma   90.00
#
_symmetry.space_group_name_H-M   'P 1'
#
loop_
_entity.id
_entity.type
_entity.pdbx_description
1 polymer ?
#
loop_
_entity_poly.entity_id
_entity_poly.type
_entity_poly.pdbx_seq_one_letter_code
_entity_poly.pdbx_strand_id
1 'polypeptide(L)'
;MTVEKHGSKYRIKEMRDGVMYRISVDYKPTKREALDLINKQIADGGVSGDASDTFQKAAERYFLLKSNILSPWTISGYKTILRALTDTFKRTKLSNIDGVTVQKEINDYAATHSPKSTYNAHGFISAVLSVYKPQLVLRTTLPQKAKFEPVTPSEDDVKRIIEAAVGTPYELVFRLGAYGMRRGEVCAISTADLSGNILKINKAKVKDGKVYVIRDMPKTTESNREIYVDDKVAAMIREADGPIYPGDPDRINKRLTELQRSLGIIHFRFHDFRAYYASMAHSLGVPDVYIMANGGWSSPRIMDRVYKRAFADKQAEMNRSIASHLG
;
A
#
# COMPACT_ATOMS: atom_id res chain seq x y z
N MET A 1 -11.04 33.07 -18.60
CA MET A 1 -12.33 33.16 -17.90
C MET A 1 -13.40 33.60 -18.88
N THR A 2 -14.49 32.86 -18.95
CA THR A 2 -15.70 33.21 -19.76
C THR A 2 -16.92 33.27 -18.86
N VAL A 3 -17.87 34.18 -19.17
CA VAL A 3 -19.18 34.30 -18.52
C VAL A 3 -20.24 34.17 -19.60
N GLU A 4 -21.00 33.10 -19.56
CA GLU A 4 -21.99 32.77 -20.59
C GLU A 4 -23.41 32.71 -19.97
N LYS A 5 -24.42 33.16 -20.67
CA LYS A 5 -25.80 32.97 -20.27
C LYS A 5 -26.24 31.54 -20.56
N HIS A 6 -26.82 30.87 -19.60
CA HIS A 6 -27.30 29.50 -19.73
C HIS A 6 -28.67 29.34 -19.10
N GLY A 7 -29.72 29.45 -19.91
CA GLY A 7 -31.09 29.51 -19.46
C GLY A 7 -31.36 30.78 -18.65
N SER A 8 -31.91 30.66 -17.44
CA SER A 8 -32.15 31.76 -16.50
C SER A 8 -30.92 32.19 -15.69
N LYS A 9 -29.77 31.44 -15.80
CA LYS A 9 -28.56 31.64 -15.02
C LYS A 9 -27.39 32.10 -15.87
N TYR A 10 -26.33 32.61 -15.21
CA TYR A 10 -25.04 32.87 -15.85
C TYR A 10 -24.02 31.85 -15.34
N ARG A 11 -23.24 31.28 -16.27
CA ARG A 11 -22.19 30.32 -15.99
C ARG A 11 -20.82 30.96 -16.20
N ILE A 12 -20.02 30.96 -15.14
CA ILE A 12 -18.62 31.40 -15.14
C ILE A 12 -17.78 30.15 -15.38
N LYS A 13 -16.80 30.23 -16.31
CA LYS A 13 -15.83 29.16 -16.58
C LYS A 13 -14.42 29.74 -16.55
N GLU A 14 -13.53 29.08 -15.84
CA GLU A 14 -12.10 29.44 -15.78
C GLU A 14 -11.23 28.15 -15.75
N MET A 15 -10.18 28.13 -16.58
CA MET A 15 -9.15 27.11 -16.52
C MET A 15 -7.96 27.64 -15.72
N ARG A 16 -7.56 26.93 -14.63
CA ARG A 16 -6.32 27.20 -13.89
C ARG A 16 -5.62 25.89 -13.57
N ASP A 17 -4.33 25.87 -13.82
CA ASP A 17 -3.47 24.70 -13.57
C ASP A 17 -4.03 23.39 -14.13
N GLY A 18 -4.63 23.44 -15.31
CA GLY A 18 -5.26 22.29 -15.97
C GLY A 18 -6.63 21.91 -15.41
N VAL A 19 -7.16 22.63 -14.42
CA VAL A 19 -8.48 22.39 -13.80
C VAL A 19 -9.51 23.41 -14.30
N MET A 20 -10.66 22.90 -14.76
CA MET A 20 -11.78 23.75 -15.20
C MET A 20 -12.71 24.05 -14.02
N TYR A 21 -12.76 25.29 -13.57
CA TYR A 21 -13.69 25.77 -12.58
C TYR A 21 -14.97 26.27 -13.23
N ARG A 22 -16.13 25.95 -12.65
CA ARG A 22 -17.45 26.35 -13.16
C ARG A 22 -18.36 26.75 -12.01
N ILE A 23 -18.90 27.97 -12.08
CA ILE A 23 -19.86 28.50 -11.11
C ILE A 23 -21.09 28.98 -11.86
N SER A 24 -22.29 28.73 -11.32
CA SER A 24 -23.54 29.24 -11.85
C SER A 24 -24.13 30.23 -10.85
N VAL A 25 -24.50 31.42 -11.33
CA VAL A 25 -25.14 32.51 -10.54
C VAL A 25 -26.42 32.95 -11.23
N ASP A 26 -27.36 33.49 -10.45
CA ASP A 26 -28.68 33.91 -10.95
C ASP A 26 -28.66 35.32 -11.56
N TYR A 27 -27.53 36.01 -11.50
CA TYR A 27 -27.32 37.35 -12.06
C TYR A 27 -26.09 37.38 -12.98
N LYS A 28 -25.98 38.41 -13.83
CA LYS A 28 -24.81 38.61 -14.69
C LYS A 28 -23.65 39.19 -13.87
N PRO A 29 -22.64 38.42 -13.50
CA PRO A 29 -21.52 38.90 -12.69
C PRO A 29 -20.61 39.79 -13.52
N THR A 30 -20.04 40.82 -12.86
CA THR A 30 -18.90 41.54 -13.42
C THR A 30 -17.67 40.64 -13.50
N LYS A 31 -16.69 41.05 -14.30
CA LYS A 31 -15.42 40.28 -14.46
C LYS A 31 -14.71 40.10 -13.11
N ARG A 32 -14.76 41.09 -12.23
CA ARG A 32 -14.14 41.07 -10.90
C ARG A 32 -14.87 40.10 -9.98
N GLU A 33 -16.20 40.20 -9.89
CA GLU A 33 -17.01 39.25 -9.11
C GLU A 33 -16.86 37.80 -9.56
N ALA A 34 -16.83 37.60 -10.87
CA ALA A 34 -16.58 36.26 -11.44
C ALA A 34 -15.23 35.71 -11.01
N LEU A 35 -14.18 36.57 -10.98
CA LEU A 35 -12.86 36.18 -10.51
C LEU A 35 -12.82 35.88 -9.01
N ASP A 36 -13.49 36.70 -8.20
CA ASP A 36 -13.58 36.54 -6.75
C ASP A 36 -14.34 35.23 -6.38
N LEU A 37 -15.41 34.94 -7.12
CA LEU A 37 -16.15 33.67 -6.95
C LEU A 37 -15.28 32.46 -7.30
N ILE A 38 -14.52 32.51 -8.39
CA ILE A 38 -13.57 31.44 -8.75
C ILE A 38 -12.47 31.32 -7.69
N ASN A 39 -11.87 32.42 -7.23
CA ASN A 39 -10.86 32.42 -6.19
C ASN A 39 -11.40 31.84 -4.87
N LYS A 40 -12.62 32.22 -4.49
CA LYS A 40 -13.29 31.66 -3.31
C LYS A 40 -13.51 30.14 -3.47
N GLN A 41 -13.97 29.70 -4.62
CA GLN A 41 -14.12 28.25 -4.90
C GLN A 41 -12.80 27.50 -4.83
N ILE A 42 -11.72 28.11 -5.30
CA ILE A 42 -10.37 27.52 -5.18
C ILE A 42 -9.92 27.48 -3.71
N ALA A 43 -10.11 28.56 -2.96
CA ALA A 43 -9.74 28.67 -1.54
C ALA A 43 -10.54 27.70 -0.65
N ASP A 44 -11.83 27.51 -0.95
CA ASP A 44 -12.72 26.59 -0.24
C ASP A 44 -12.44 25.10 -0.60
N GLY A 45 -11.39 24.82 -1.39
CA GLY A 45 -11.02 23.47 -1.82
C GLY A 45 -12.04 22.82 -2.77
N GLY A 46 -12.97 23.62 -3.26
CA GLY A 46 -14.09 23.14 -4.07
C GLY A 46 -13.77 23.11 -5.56
N VAL A 47 -13.16 22.04 -6.05
CA VAL A 47 -13.39 21.63 -7.44
C VAL A 47 -14.83 21.14 -7.50
N SER A 48 -15.80 22.06 -7.72
CA SER A 48 -17.19 21.64 -7.93
C SER A 48 -17.22 20.80 -9.20
N GLY A 49 -17.38 19.48 -9.05
CA GLY A 49 -17.82 18.65 -10.16
C GLY A 49 -19.11 19.29 -10.69
N ASP A 50 -19.23 19.44 -11.99
CA ASP A 50 -20.51 19.77 -12.59
C ASP A 50 -21.49 18.70 -12.06
N ALA A 51 -22.60 19.12 -11.41
CA ALA A 51 -23.63 18.21 -10.89
C ALA A 51 -24.16 17.26 -12.01
N SER A 52 -23.92 17.61 -13.28
CA SER A 52 -24.19 16.79 -14.46
C SER A 52 -23.08 15.76 -14.77
N ASP A 53 -21.89 15.86 -14.12
CA ASP A 53 -20.82 14.89 -14.35
C ASP A 53 -21.17 13.51 -13.79
N THR A 54 -20.76 12.50 -14.49
CA THR A 54 -20.87 11.12 -14.01
C THR A 54 -19.78 10.79 -13.01
N PHE A 55 -20.00 9.76 -12.19
CA PHE A 55 -18.97 9.27 -11.27
C PHE A 55 -17.66 8.96 -11.98
N GLN A 56 -17.71 8.35 -13.16
CA GLN A 56 -16.51 8.05 -13.94
C GLN A 56 -15.70 9.30 -14.26
N LYS A 57 -16.35 10.37 -14.74
CA LYS A 57 -15.66 11.63 -15.05
C LYS A 57 -15.06 12.27 -13.80
N ALA A 58 -15.77 12.20 -12.70
CA ALA A 58 -15.26 12.70 -11.40
C ALA A 58 -14.03 11.89 -10.95
N ALA A 59 -14.06 10.56 -11.08
CA ALA A 59 -12.92 9.70 -10.75
C ALA A 59 -11.70 9.98 -11.66
N GLU A 60 -11.90 10.18 -12.95
CA GLU A 60 -10.82 10.53 -13.88
C GLU A 60 -10.19 11.89 -13.54
N ARG A 61 -10.99 12.88 -13.17
CA ARG A 61 -10.48 14.18 -12.67
C ARG A 61 -9.75 14.02 -11.32
N TYR A 62 -10.26 13.18 -10.44
CA TYR A 62 -9.60 12.87 -9.17
C TYR A 62 -8.19 12.32 -9.39
N PHE A 63 -8.00 11.45 -10.38
CA PHE A 63 -6.67 10.94 -10.72
C PHE A 63 -5.71 12.04 -11.16
N LEU A 64 -6.18 12.99 -11.97
CA LEU A 64 -5.37 14.14 -12.41
C LEU A 64 -5.04 15.06 -11.23
N LEU A 65 -6.05 15.38 -10.40
CA LEU A 65 -5.90 16.24 -9.22
C LEU A 65 -4.87 15.68 -8.21
N LYS A 66 -4.85 14.35 -8.06
CA LYS A 66 -4.01 13.67 -7.08
C LYS A 66 -2.74 13.05 -7.67
N SER A 67 -2.43 13.29 -8.95
CA SER A 67 -1.32 12.65 -9.67
C SER A 67 0.06 12.89 -9.03
N ASN A 68 0.27 14.06 -8.43
CA ASN A 68 1.54 14.44 -7.79
C ASN A 68 1.58 14.13 -6.28
N ILE A 69 0.45 13.67 -5.70
CA ILE A 69 0.33 13.39 -4.26
C ILE A 69 0.25 11.89 -4.00
N LEU A 70 -0.56 11.19 -4.80
CA LEU A 70 -0.73 9.73 -4.66
C LEU A 70 0.37 8.99 -5.42
N SER A 71 0.81 7.88 -4.85
CA SER A 71 1.77 7.03 -5.56
C SER A 71 1.15 6.48 -6.87
N PRO A 72 1.96 6.26 -7.92
CA PRO A 72 1.49 5.63 -9.17
C PRO A 72 0.80 4.28 -8.93
N TRP A 73 1.25 3.52 -7.95
CA TRP A 73 0.63 2.27 -7.55
C TRP A 73 -0.79 2.45 -6.99
N THR A 74 -1.00 3.47 -6.14
CA THR A 74 -2.32 3.81 -5.61
C THR A 74 -3.28 4.20 -6.72
N ILE A 75 -2.83 5.05 -7.66
CA ILE A 75 -3.63 5.46 -8.82
C ILE A 75 -3.96 4.26 -9.71
N SER A 76 -3.00 3.38 -9.95
CA SER A 76 -3.21 2.13 -10.71
C SER A 76 -4.25 1.24 -10.05
N GLY A 77 -4.18 1.08 -8.73
CA GLY A 77 -5.17 0.36 -7.94
C GLY A 77 -6.58 0.96 -8.07
N TYR A 78 -6.69 2.28 -7.95
CA TYR A 78 -7.96 3.00 -8.13
C TYR A 78 -8.53 2.86 -9.55
N LYS A 79 -7.68 2.92 -10.58
CA LYS A 79 -8.10 2.66 -11.96
C LYS A 79 -8.61 1.23 -12.17
N THR A 80 -8.03 0.27 -11.48
CA THR A 80 -8.50 -1.13 -11.50
C THR A 80 -9.86 -1.25 -10.84
N ILE A 81 -10.06 -0.62 -9.68
CA ILE A 81 -11.36 -0.57 -9.01
C ILE A 81 -12.39 0.11 -9.91
N LEU A 82 -12.10 1.29 -10.48
CA LEU A 82 -13.03 2.00 -11.36
C LEU A 82 -13.51 1.13 -12.53
N ARG A 83 -12.62 0.33 -13.12
CA ARG A 83 -13.00 -0.61 -14.19
C ARG A 83 -13.94 -1.70 -13.72
N ALA A 84 -13.80 -2.15 -12.48
CA ALA A 84 -14.60 -3.21 -11.89
C ALA A 84 -15.96 -2.74 -11.32
N LEU A 85 -16.17 -1.43 -11.13
CA LEU A 85 -17.48 -0.88 -10.76
C LEU A 85 -18.51 -1.12 -11.88
N THR A 86 -19.78 -1.21 -11.50
CA THR A 86 -20.89 -1.40 -12.47
C THR A 86 -20.98 -0.23 -13.45
N ASP A 87 -21.37 -0.50 -14.68
CA ASP A 87 -21.56 0.55 -15.69
C ASP A 87 -22.66 1.52 -15.29
N THR A 88 -23.68 1.04 -14.61
CA THR A 88 -24.76 1.87 -14.05
C THR A 88 -24.20 2.89 -13.09
N PHE A 89 -23.38 2.48 -12.09
CA PHE A 89 -22.80 3.39 -11.13
C PHE A 89 -21.83 4.38 -11.80
N LYS A 90 -20.96 3.90 -12.68
CA LYS A 90 -20.02 4.74 -13.42
C LYS A 90 -20.70 5.87 -14.20
N ARG A 91 -21.87 5.59 -14.80
CA ARG A 91 -22.67 6.56 -15.57
C ARG A 91 -23.62 7.40 -14.75
N THR A 92 -23.82 7.06 -13.46
CA THR A 92 -24.69 7.85 -12.57
C THR A 92 -24.12 9.25 -12.38
N LYS A 93 -24.96 10.27 -12.58
CA LYS A 93 -24.59 11.68 -12.33
C LYS A 93 -24.30 11.90 -10.85
N LEU A 94 -23.31 12.74 -10.54
CA LEU A 94 -22.97 13.08 -9.14
C LEU A 94 -24.17 13.60 -8.35
N SER A 95 -25.06 14.39 -9.00
CA SER A 95 -26.31 14.85 -8.36
C SER A 95 -27.16 13.72 -7.80
N ASN A 96 -27.19 12.57 -8.50
CA ASN A 96 -28.06 11.44 -8.21
C ASN A 96 -27.39 10.36 -7.34
N ILE A 97 -26.11 10.54 -6.99
CA ILE A 97 -25.43 9.63 -6.07
C ILE A 97 -25.78 10.02 -4.65
N ASP A 98 -26.37 9.11 -3.92
CA ASP A 98 -26.67 9.17 -2.50
C ASP A 98 -26.12 7.95 -1.75
N GLY A 99 -26.38 7.84 -0.46
CA GLY A 99 -25.93 6.72 0.36
C GLY A 99 -26.49 5.37 -0.11
N VAL A 100 -27.73 5.36 -0.62
CA VAL A 100 -28.39 4.13 -1.12
C VAL A 100 -27.74 3.66 -2.41
N THR A 101 -27.44 4.59 -3.32
CA THR A 101 -26.74 4.31 -4.58
C THR A 101 -25.35 3.72 -4.32
N VAL A 102 -24.60 4.30 -3.37
CA VAL A 102 -23.29 3.77 -2.96
C VAL A 102 -23.42 2.40 -2.29
N GLN A 103 -24.40 2.21 -1.40
CA GLN A 103 -24.64 0.92 -0.77
C GLN A 103 -24.93 -0.19 -1.80
N LYS A 104 -25.76 0.10 -2.79
CA LYS A 104 -26.10 -0.84 -3.87
C LYS A 104 -24.83 -1.23 -4.63
N GLU A 105 -24.03 -0.26 -5.06
CA GLU A 105 -22.76 -0.53 -5.77
C GLU A 105 -21.81 -1.38 -4.94
N ILE A 106 -21.71 -1.11 -3.62
CA ILE A 106 -20.87 -1.90 -2.72
C ILE A 106 -21.39 -3.33 -2.56
N ASN A 107 -22.71 -3.55 -2.55
CA ASN A 107 -23.31 -4.88 -2.51
C ASN A 107 -23.00 -5.66 -3.80
N ASP A 108 -23.18 -5.00 -4.97
CA ASP A 108 -22.90 -5.60 -6.28
C ASP A 108 -21.40 -5.96 -6.40
N TYR A 109 -20.52 -5.08 -5.94
CA TYR A 109 -19.07 -5.31 -5.92
C TYR A 109 -18.69 -6.47 -4.97
N ALA A 110 -19.30 -6.53 -3.79
CA ALA A 110 -19.04 -7.56 -2.78
C ALA A 110 -19.46 -8.96 -3.25
N ALA A 111 -20.46 -9.07 -4.13
CA ALA A 111 -20.91 -10.34 -4.67
C ALA A 111 -19.82 -11.10 -5.46
N THR A 112 -18.84 -10.38 -6.03
CA THR A 112 -17.80 -10.96 -6.89
C THR A 112 -16.39 -10.74 -6.38
N HIS A 113 -16.20 -9.97 -5.30
CA HIS A 113 -14.90 -9.60 -4.78
C HIS A 113 -14.76 -9.91 -3.29
N SER A 114 -13.50 -10.08 -2.85
CA SER A 114 -13.22 -10.32 -1.44
C SER A 114 -13.61 -9.12 -0.55
N PRO A 115 -13.90 -9.35 0.75
CA PRO A 115 -14.17 -8.28 1.70
C PRO A 115 -13.09 -7.18 1.67
N LYS A 116 -11.80 -7.54 1.59
CA LYS A 116 -10.71 -6.57 1.51
C LYS A 116 -10.79 -5.72 0.25
N SER A 117 -11.08 -6.31 -0.90
CA SER A 117 -11.26 -5.58 -2.17
C SER A 117 -12.45 -4.63 -2.09
N THR A 118 -13.54 -5.06 -1.46
CA THR A 118 -14.74 -4.24 -1.24
C THR A 118 -14.45 -3.03 -0.34
N TYR A 119 -13.68 -3.20 0.73
CA TYR A 119 -13.20 -2.08 1.54
C TYR A 119 -12.36 -1.07 0.75
N ASN A 120 -11.49 -1.57 -0.14
CA ASN A 120 -10.68 -0.71 -1.00
C ASN A 120 -11.56 0.05 -2.02
N ALA A 121 -12.58 -0.61 -2.59
CA ALA A 121 -13.53 0.02 -3.50
C ALA A 121 -14.35 1.11 -2.79
N HIS A 122 -14.88 0.82 -1.60
CA HIS A 122 -15.57 1.84 -0.79
C HIS A 122 -14.65 3.02 -0.46
N GLY A 123 -13.39 2.75 -0.05
CA GLY A 123 -12.40 3.80 0.22
C GLY A 123 -12.13 4.70 -0.99
N PHE A 124 -12.03 4.12 -2.19
CA PHE A 124 -11.88 4.87 -3.43
C PHE A 124 -13.12 5.70 -3.76
N ILE A 125 -14.32 5.11 -3.71
CA ILE A 125 -15.58 5.83 -3.95
C ILE A 125 -15.71 7.01 -2.96
N SER A 126 -15.46 6.77 -1.67
CA SER A 126 -15.50 7.80 -0.63
C SER A 126 -14.49 8.92 -0.89
N ALA A 127 -13.26 8.59 -1.32
CA ALA A 127 -12.23 9.57 -1.63
C ALA A 127 -12.61 10.47 -2.81
N VAL A 128 -13.25 9.92 -3.84
CA VAL A 128 -13.76 10.70 -4.97
C VAL A 128 -14.92 11.58 -4.52
N LEU A 129 -15.90 11.01 -3.81
CA LEU A 129 -17.09 11.74 -3.38
C LEU A 129 -16.76 12.82 -2.33
N SER A 130 -15.77 12.63 -1.47
CA SER A 130 -15.34 13.67 -0.52
C SER A 130 -14.83 14.95 -1.21
N VAL A 131 -14.31 14.83 -2.44
CA VAL A 131 -13.85 15.99 -3.23
C VAL A 131 -15.02 16.64 -3.98
N TYR A 132 -15.87 15.84 -4.61
CA TYR A 132 -16.88 16.36 -5.55
C TYR A 132 -18.28 16.47 -4.95
N LYS A 133 -18.52 15.86 -3.80
CA LYS A 133 -19.80 15.88 -3.07
C LYS A 133 -19.57 15.90 -1.55
N PRO A 134 -18.85 16.89 -1.01
CA PRO A 134 -18.37 16.92 0.38
C PRO A 134 -19.48 16.87 1.43
N GLN A 135 -20.70 17.30 1.08
CA GLN A 135 -21.87 17.23 2.00
C GLN A 135 -22.43 15.81 2.14
N LEU A 136 -22.06 14.86 1.26
CA LEU A 136 -22.56 13.49 1.31
C LEU A 136 -21.85 12.70 2.39
N VAL A 137 -22.55 12.43 3.47
CA VAL A 137 -22.06 11.53 4.53
C VAL A 137 -22.44 10.09 4.18
N LEU A 138 -21.43 9.25 3.92
CA LEU A 138 -21.64 7.85 3.62
C LEU A 138 -21.77 7.03 4.92
N ARG A 139 -22.88 6.33 5.07
CA ARG A 139 -23.12 5.33 6.14
C ARG A 139 -23.27 3.96 5.52
N THR A 140 -22.22 3.50 4.85
CA THR A 140 -22.24 2.24 4.09
C THR A 140 -21.94 1.06 5.00
N THR A 141 -22.77 0.03 4.97
CA THR A 141 -22.49 -1.27 5.59
C THR A 141 -21.52 -2.04 4.71
N LEU A 142 -20.42 -2.49 5.30
CA LEU A 142 -19.38 -3.23 4.59
C LEU A 142 -19.37 -4.69 5.04
N PRO A 143 -18.93 -5.64 4.19
CA PRO A 143 -18.86 -7.04 4.55
C PRO A 143 -17.91 -7.27 5.72
N GLN A 144 -18.20 -8.25 6.55
CA GLN A 144 -17.31 -8.62 7.65
C GLN A 144 -15.94 -9.02 7.09
N LYS A 145 -14.89 -8.50 7.71
CA LYS A 145 -13.52 -8.93 7.38
C LYS A 145 -13.33 -10.36 7.87
N ALA A 146 -13.02 -11.25 6.97
CA ALA A 146 -12.53 -12.55 7.38
C ALA A 146 -11.31 -12.38 8.28
N LYS A 147 -11.27 -13.13 9.39
CA LYS A 147 -10.11 -13.12 10.29
C LYS A 147 -8.96 -13.80 9.54
N PHE A 148 -8.11 -12.98 8.93
CA PHE A 148 -6.92 -13.48 8.25
C PHE A 148 -5.85 -13.75 9.31
N GLU A 149 -5.47 -15.00 9.47
CA GLU A 149 -4.35 -15.40 10.29
C GLU A 149 -3.13 -15.55 9.38
N PRO A 150 -2.14 -14.64 9.48
CA PRO A 150 -0.91 -14.77 8.71
C PRO A 150 -0.14 -16.01 9.15
N VAL A 151 0.38 -16.76 8.20
CA VAL A 151 1.29 -17.88 8.47
C VAL A 151 2.67 -17.30 8.79
N THR A 152 3.18 -17.54 10.00
CA THR A 152 4.59 -17.29 10.32
C THR A 152 5.37 -18.54 9.99
N PRO A 153 6.36 -18.48 9.08
CA PRO A 153 7.19 -19.66 8.78
C PRO A 153 8.01 -20.07 10.00
N SER A 154 8.20 -21.37 10.17
CA SER A 154 9.09 -21.92 11.19
C SER A 154 10.55 -21.69 10.84
N GLU A 155 11.45 -21.81 11.82
CA GLU A 155 12.89 -21.74 11.59
C GLU A 155 13.36 -22.81 10.62
N ASP A 156 12.84 -24.04 10.76
CA ASP A 156 13.14 -25.16 9.87
C ASP A 156 12.70 -24.85 8.42
N ASP A 157 11.49 -24.34 8.24
CA ASP A 157 11.01 -23.98 6.89
C ASP A 157 11.91 -22.92 6.24
N VAL A 158 12.33 -21.90 7.01
CA VAL A 158 13.21 -20.84 6.51
C VAL A 158 14.58 -21.41 6.13
N LYS A 159 15.17 -22.27 6.97
CA LYS A 159 16.46 -22.96 6.68
C LYS A 159 16.36 -23.78 5.40
N ARG A 160 15.35 -24.64 5.28
CA ARG A 160 15.14 -25.52 4.11
C ARG A 160 14.93 -24.70 2.81
N ILE A 161 14.22 -23.58 2.87
CA ILE A 161 14.06 -22.67 1.71
C ILE A 161 15.41 -22.07 1.30
N ILE A 162 16.21 -21.61 2.26
CA ILE A 162 17.53 -21.02 1.99
C ILE A 162 18.48 -22.10 1.43
N GLU A 163 18.50 -23.29 2.00
CA GLU A 163 19.32 -24.43 1.53
C GLU A 163 18.95 -24.82 0.09
N ALA A 164 17.67 -24.93 -0.22
CA ALA A 164 17.20 -25.23 -1.57
C ALA A 164 17.46 -24.12 -2.59
N ALA A 165 17.81 -22.93 -2.13
CA ALA A 165 18.15 -21.78 -2.97
C ALA A 165 19.67 -21.61 -3.16
N VAL A 166 20.51 -22.39 -2.46
CA VAL A 166 21.99 -22.29 -2.53
C VAL A 166 22.49 -22.38 -3.98
N GLY A 167 23.41 -21.49 -4.33
CA GLY A 167 23.98 -21.40 -5.68
C GLY A 167 23.04 -20.80 -6.73
N THR A 168 21.87 -20.32 -6.33
CA THR A 168 20.93 -19.60 -7.21
C THR A 168 20.88 -18.11 -6.88
N PRO A 169 20.44 -17.25 -7.80
CA PRO A 169 20.24 -15.82 -7.51
C PRO A 169 19.25 -15.53 -6.38
N TYR A 170 18.52 -16.53 -5.91
CA TYR A 170 17.53 -16.39 -4.84
C TYR A 170 18.10 -16.65 -3.44
N GLU A 171 19.27 -17.26 -3.30
CA GLU A 171 19.86 -17.54 -1.97
C GLU A 171 20.01 -16.27 -1.16
N LEU A 172 20.71 -15.27 -1.69
CA LEU A 172 20.91 -13.99 -1.02
C LEU A 172 19.60 -13.25 -0.77
N VAL A 173 18.64 -13.35 -1.69
CA VAL A 173 17.31 -12.76 -1.56
C VAL A 173 16.56 -13.34 -0.35
N PHE A 174 16.56 -14.65 -0.16
CA PHE A 174 15.87 -15.29 0.97
C PHE A 174 16.62 -15.08 2.29
N ARG A 175 17.95 -15.07 2.28
CA ARG A 175 18.74 -14.69 3.46
C ARG A 175 18.40 -13.29 3.93
N LEU A 176 18.38 -12.30 3.05
CA LEU A 176 18.00 -10.93 3.40
C LEU A 176 16.51 -10.80 3.80
N GLY A 177 15.64 -11.63 3.23
CA GLY A 177 14.27 -11.78 3.70
C GLY A 177 14.23 -12.21 5.17
N ALA A 178 15.05 -13.18 5.57
CA ALA A 178 15.17 -13.66 6.94
C ALA A 178 15.71 -12.59 7.93
N TYR A 179 16.48 -11.61 7.44
CA TYR A 179 16.82 -10.38 8.20
C TYR A 179 15.66 -9.37 8.29
N GLY A 180 14.46 -9.73 7.86
CA GLY A 180 13.28 -8.89 7.97
C GLY A 180 13.17 -7.79 6.91
N MET A 181 13.93 -7.83 5.83
CA MET A 181 13.84 -6.85 4.74
C MET A 181 12.56 -7.03 3.90
N ARG A 182 12.03 -5.90 3.40
CA ARG A 182 10.92 -5.95 2.44
C ARG A 182 11.44 -6.39 1.06
N ARG A 183 10.61 -7.09 0.29
CA ARG A 183 10.96 -7.56 -1.06
C ARG A 183 11.53 -6.44 -1.95
N GLY A 184 10.88 -5.27 -1.95
CA GLY A 184 11.35 -4.13 -2.73
C GLY A 184 12.69 -3.57 -2.25
N GLU A 185 12.96 -3.61 -0.95
CA GLU A 185 14.24 -3.21 -0.36
C GLU A 185 15.35 -4.17 -0.85
N VAL A 186 15.15 -5.48 -0.70
CA VAL A 186 16.11 -6.49 -1.17
C VAL A 186 16.44 -6.31 -2.65
N CYS A 187 15.44 -6.08 -3.50
CA CYS A 187 15.66 -5.85 -4.93
C CYS A 187 16.33 -4.52 -5.28
N ALA A 188 16.49 -3.61 -4.33
CA ALA A 188 17.15 -2.34 -4.53
C ALA A 188 18.61 -2.31 -4.01
N ILE A 189 18.99 -3.29 -3.18
CA ILE A 189 20.34 -3.38 -2.62
C ILE A 189 21.37 -3.64 -3.70
N SER A 190 22.53 -3.02 -3.52
CA SER A 190 23.73 -3.22 -4.32
C SER A 190 24.96 -3.31 -3.41
N THR A 191 26.08 -3.67 -3.96
CA THR A 191 27.39 -3.71 -3.26
C THR A 191 27.73 -2.38 -2.59
N ALA A 192 27.34 -1.24 -3.19
CA ALA A 192 27.58 0.10 -2.66
C ALA A 192 26.82 0.40 -1.36
N ASP A 193 25.81 -0.41 -0.99
CA ASP A 193 25.04 -0.22 0.22
C ASP A 193 25.64 -0.93 1.44
N LEU A 194 26.74 -1.70 1.26
CA LEU A 194 27.41 -2.44 2.31
C LEU A 194 28.71 -1.73 2.73
N SER A 195 28.88 -1.52 4.03
CA SER A 195 30.13 -1.04 4.66
C SER A 195 30.53 -1.98 5.78
N GLY A 196 31.62 -2.74 5.59
CA GLY A 196 31.93 -3.85 6.51
C GLY A 196 30.78 -4.87 6.48
N ASN A 197 30.15 -5.08 7.63
CA ASN A 197 28.97 -5.93 7.78
C ASN A 197 27.69 -5.11 8.03
N ILE A 198 27.75 -3.79 7.87
CA ILE A 198 26.60 -2.91 8.03
C ILE A 198 25.98 -2.66 6.66
N LEU A 199 24.72 -3.07 6.51
CA LEU A 199 23.93 -2.89 5.29
C LEU A 199 22.95 -1.73 5.47
N LYS A 200 23.09 -0.72 4.62
CA LYS A 200 22.23 0.46 4.60
C LYS A 200 20.99 0.23 3.73
N ILE A 201 19.82 0.46 4.30
CA ILE A 201 18.53 0.27 3.62
C ILE A 201 17.85 1.63 3.54
N ASN A 202 17.89 2.28 2.39
CA ASN A 202 17.34 3.61 2.14
C ASN A 202 16.58 3.73 0.82
N LYS A 203 16.44 2.65 0.08
CA LYS A 203 15.79 2.60 -1.24
C LYS A 203 14.97 1.34 -1.42
N ALA A 204 14.03 1.37 -2.36
CA ALA A 204 13.22 0.21 -2.70
C ALA A 204 12.92 0.18 -4.20
N LYS A 205 12.88 -1.01 -4.77
CA LYS A 205 12.42 -1.27 -6.14
C LYS A 205 10.90 -1.37 -6.14
N VAL A 206 10.25 -0.38 -6.73
CA VAL A 206 8.80 -0.23 -6.75
C VAL A 206 8.25 -0.27 -8.17
N LYS A 207 7.01 -0.72 -8.31
CA LYS A 207 6.35 -0.75 -9.62
C LYS A 207 5.83 0.64 -10.00
N ASP A 208 6.21 1.11 -11.17
CA ASP A 208 5.74 2.35 -11.77
C ASP A 208 5.13 2.04 -13.15
N GLY A 209 3.81 1.99 -13.20
CA GLY A 209 3.10 1.50 -14.38
C GLY A 209 3.42 0.03 -14.67
N LYS A 210 4.07 -0.23 -15.83
CA LYS A 210 4.47 -1.58 -16.27
C LYS A 210 5.91 -1.95 -15.92
N VAL A 211 6.71 -1.00 -15.42
CA VAL A 211 8.14 -1.18 -15.15
C VAL A 211 8.43 -1.11 -13.64
N TYR A 212 9.58 -1.64 -13.24
CA TYR A 212 10.10 -1.48 -11.90
C TYR A 212 11.19 -0.42 -11.90
N VAL A 213 11.13 0.51 -10.95
CA VAL A 213 12.12 1.58 -10.74
C VAL A 213 12.62 1.54 -9.31
N ILE A 214 13.89 1.89 -9.12
CA ILE A 214 14.46 2.10 -7.77
C ILE A 214 14.13 3.53 -7.37
N ARG A 215 13.58 3.69 -6.17
CA ARG A 215 13.29 4.99 -5.57
C ARG A 215 13.88 5.05 -4.18
N ASP A 216 14.43 6.19 -3.83
CA ASP A 216 14.81 6.47 -2.46
C ASP A 216 13.55 6.48 -1.58
N MET A 217 13.68 5.92 -0.38
CA MET A 217 12.60 5.97 0.60
C MET A 217 12.54 7.36 1.23
N PRO A 218 11.33 7.86 1.56
CA PRO A 218 11.19 9.11 2.29
C PRO A 218 12.04 9.08 3.56
N LYS A 219 12.62 10.21 3.93
CA LYS A 219 13.45 10.38 5.15
C LYS A 219 12.65 10.25 6.46
N THR A 220 11.61 9.45 6.50
CA THR A 220 10.99 9.07 7.78
C THR A 220 11.97 8.12 8.49
N THR A 221 12.16 8.33 9.77
CA THR A 221 13.12 7.64 10.66
C THR A 221 13.08 6.12 10.56
N GLU A 222 11.97 5.57 10.12
CA GLU A 222 11.70 4.12 10.11
C GLU A 222 12.02 3.45 8.76
N SER A 223 12.10 4.22 7.67
CA SER A 223 12.37 3.69 6.33
C SER A 223 13.86 3.61 6.04
N ASN A 224 14.64 4.56 6.56
CA ASN A 224 16.11 4.58 6.45
C ASN A 224 16.71 3.96 7.70
N ARG A 225 17.33 2.82 7.54
CA ARG A 225 17.93 2.07 8.64
C ARG A 225 19.18 1.35 8.19
N GLU A 226 19.96 0.93 9.14
CA GLU A 226 21.12 0.08 8.97
C GLU A 226 20.89 -1.22 9.74
N ILE A 227 21.27 -2.34 9.14
CA ILE A 227 21.24 -3.65 9.78
C ILE A 227 22.63 -4.29 9.73
N TYR A 228 22.97 -5.07 10.74
CA TYR A 228 24.15 -5.90 10.73
C TYR A 228 23.83 -7.23 10.04
N VAL A 229 24.66 -7.65 9.09
CA VAL A 229 24.57 -8.96 8.42
C VAL A 229 25.81 -9.81 8.76
N ASP A 230 25.62 -11.12 8.77
CA ASP A 230 26.75 -12.04 9.02
C ASP A 230 27.81 -12.02 7.89
N ASP A 231 28.97 -12.57 8.18
CA ASP A 231 30.11 -12.56 7.26
C ASP A 231 29.80 -13.25 5.91
N LYS A 232 29.00 -14.32 5.94
CA LYS A 232 28.60 -15.03 4.72
C LYS A 232 27.73 -14.14 3.83
N VAL A 233 26.72 -13.50 4.40
CA VAL A 233 25.84 -12.59 3.66
C VAL A 233 26.63 -11.37 3.17
N ALA A 234 27.53 -10.81 3.99
CA ALA A 234 28.39 -9.71 3.59
C ALA A 234 29.31 -10.09 2.42
N ALA A 235 29.90 -11.28 2.44
CA ALA A 235 30.72 -11.80 1.34
C ALA A 235 29.90 -11.94 0.05
N MET A 236 28.71 -12.55 0.12
CA MET A 236 27.81 -12.72 -1.03
C MET A 236 27.40 -11.37 -1.63
N ILE A 237 27.17 -10.33 -0.80
CA ILE A 237 26.85 -8.98 -1.29
C ILE A 237 28.06 -8.37 -2.02
N ARG A 238 29.28 -8.54 -1.51
CA ARG A 238 30.52 -8.03 -2.15
C ARG A 238 30.77 -8.71 -3.50
N GLU A 239 30.49 -10.00 -3.61
CA GLU A 239 30.68 -10.80 -4.83
C GLU A 239 29.64 -10.47 -5.92
N ALA A 240 28.52 -9.83 -5.56
CA ALA A 240 27.44 -9.56 -6.52
C ALA A 240 27.77 -8.52 -7.60
N ASP A 241 28.83 -7.73 -7.46
CA ASP A 241 29.29 -6.70 -8.41
C ASP A 241 28.13 -5.84 -8.96
N GLY A 242 27.47 -5.10 -8.07
CA GLY A 242 26.34 -4.23 -8.39
C GLY A 242 25.02 -4.67 -7.71
N PRO A 243 23.88 -4.67 -8.41
CA PRO A 243 22.62 -5.08 -7.83
C PRO A 243 22.60 -6.55 -7.44
N ILE A 244 22.27 -6.85 -6.17
CA ILE A 244 22.25 -8.25 -5.67
C ILE A 244 21.17 -9.12 -6.34
N TYR A 245 20.11 -8.49 -6.85
CA TYR A 245 19.04 -9.15 -7.59
C TYR A 245 18.54 -8.27 -8.74
N PRO A 246 19.07 -8.44 -9.96
CA PRO A 246 18.69 -7.64 -11.12
C PRO A 246 17.30 -8.04 -11.68
N GLY A 247 16.74 -9.17 -11.23
CA GLY A 247 15.50 -9.73 -11.74
C GLY A 247 14.23 -8.95 -11.37
N ASP A 248 13.11 -9.47 -11.87
CA ASP A 248 11.78 -8.95 -11.55
C ASP A 248 11.37 -9.35 -10.12
N PRO A 249 11.01 -8.40 -9.25
CA PRO A 249 10.54 -8.70 -7.89
C PRO A 249 9.37 -9.72 -7.81
N ASP A 250 8.50 -9.78 -8.83
CA ASP A 250 7.39 -10.73 -8.83
C ASP A 250 7.87 -12.20 -8.98
N ARG A 251 9.04 -12.44 -9.60
CA ARG A 251 9.65 -13.77 -9.71
C ARG A 251 10.08 -14.34 -8.36
N ILE A 252 10.40 -13.50 -7.38
CA ILE A 252 10.77 -13.93 -6.03
C ILE A 252 9.61 -14.70 -5.38
N ASN A 253 8.39 -14.16 -5.41
CA ASN A 253 7.23 -14.85 -4.86
C ASN A 253 6.92 -16.14 -5.62
N LYS A 254 7.07 -16.14 -6.95
CA LYS A 254 6.89 -17.34 -7.77
C LYS A 254 7.88 -18.43 -7.36
N ARG A 255 9.17 -18.08 -7.29
CA ARG A 255 10.22 -19.03 -6.88
C ARG A 255 10.00 -19.54 -5.45
N LEU A 256 9.63 -18.67 -4.51
CA LEU A 256 9.31 -19.07 -3.14
C LEU A 256 8.17 -20.11 -3.13
N THR A 257 7.09 -19.86 -3.88
CA THR A 257 5.95 -20.78 -3.98
C THR A 257 6.34 -22.13 -4.58
N GLU A 258 7.22 -22.14 -5.60
CA GLU A 258 7.75 -23.36 -6.21
C GLU A 258 8.54 -24.19 -5.20
N LEU A 259 9.47 -23.55 -4.45
CA LEU A 259 10.25 -24.21 -3.41
C LEU A 259 9.38 -24.76 -2.28
N GLN A 260 8.42 -23.97 -1.80
CA GLN A 260 7.47 -24.44 -0.78
C GLN A 260 6.72 -25.69 -1.21
N ARG A 261 6.24 -25.70 -2.46
CA ARG A 261 5.54 -26.86 -3.01
C ARG A 261 6.45 -28.09 -3.10
N SER A 262 7.69 -27.94 -3.59
CA SER A 262 8.63 -29.05 -3.74
C SER A 262 9.11 -29.60 -2.40
N LEU A 263 9.15 -28.77 -1.36
CA LEU A 263 9.60 -29.12 -0.02
C LEU A 263 8.46 -29.56 0.93
N GLY A 264 7.19 -29.49 0.48
CA GLY A 264 6.03 -29.76 1.33
C GLY A 264 5.83 -28.72 2.45
N ILE A 265 6.29 -27.47 2.24
CA ILE A 265 6.18 -26.39 3.21
C ILE A 265 4.84 -25.66 3.03
N ILE A 266 4.18 -25.31 4.14
CA ILE A 266 2.95 -24.54 4.12
C ILE A 266 3.20 -23.18 3.47
N HIS A 267 2.30 -22.79 2.56
CA HIS A 267 2.46 -21.56 1.79
C HIS A 267 2.48 -20.31 2.70
N PHE A 268 3.54 -19.54 2.56
CA PHE A 268 3.69 -18.17 3.09
C PHE A 268 4.30 -17.27 2.02
N ARG A 269 4.10 -15.95 2.14
CA ARG A 269 4.60 -14.96 1.18
C ARG A 269 5.98 -14.47 1.59
N PHE A 270 6.74 -13.88 0.68
CA PHE A 270 8.03 -13.26 1.01
C PHE A 270 7.91 -12.24 2.17
N HIS A 271 6.78 -11.51 2.24
CA HIS A 271 6.57 -10.56 3.33
C HIS A 271 6.46 -11.23 4.72
N ASP A 272 6.12 -12.49 4.76
CA ASP A 272 5.95 -13.24 6.01
C ASP A 272 7.30 -13.65 6.63
N PHE A 273 8.43 -13.55 5.89
CA PHE A 273 9.79 -13.58 6.47
C PHE A 273 10.01 -12.52 7.53
N ARG A 274 9.34 -11.37 7.43
CA ARG A 274 9.41 -10.32 8.45
C ARG A 274 8.73 -10.74 9.75
N ALA A 275 7.67 -11.56 9.64
CA ALA A 275 7.03 -12.16 10.80
C ALA A 275 8.00 -13.16 11.48
N TYR A 276 8.67 -13.99 10.68
CA TYR A 276 9.73 -14.88 11.17
C TYR A 276 10.84 -14.11 11.88
N TYR A 277 11.40 -13.06 11.25
CA TYR A 277 12.46 -12.22 11.85
C TYR A 277 12.05 -11.68 13.21
N ALA A 278 10.86 -11.08 13.30
CA ALA A 278 10.37 -10.52 14.54
C ALA A 278 10.19 -11.58 15.63
N SER A 279 9.64 -12.75 15.27
CA SER A 279 9.45 -13.88 16.18
C SER A 279 10.77 -14.45 16.67
N MET A 280 11.73 -14.64 15.77
CA MET A 280 13.07 -15.14 16.08
C MET A 280 13.81 -14.15 16.99
N ALA A 281 13.87 -12.87 16.64
CA ALA A 281 14.55 -11.87 17.46
C ALA A 281 13.93 -11.75 18.86
N HIS A 282 12.59 -11.81 18.95
CA HIS A 282 11.92 -11.84 20.26
C HIS A 282 12.27 -13.09 21.07
N SER A 283 12.33 -14.27 20.44
CA SER A 283 12.72 -15.51 21.12
C SER A 283 14.16 -15.48 21.68
N LEU A 284 15.02 -14.65 21.08
CA LEU A 284 16.38 -14.38 21.55
C LEU A 284 16.42 -13.30 22.65
N GLY A 285 15.28 -12.77 23.09
CA GLY A 285 15.20 -11.74 24.12
C GLY A 285 15.57 -10.32 23.65
N VAL A 286 15.61 -10.08 22.33
CA VAL A 286 15.89 -8.75 21.78
C VAL A 286 14.73 -7.81 22.13
N PRO A 287 14.98 -6.65 22.77
CA PRO A 287 13.93 -5.69 23.10
C PRO A 287 13.20 -5.18 21.84
N ASP A 288 11.89 -5.00 21.95
CA ASP A 288 10.99 -4.62 20.84
C ASP A 288 11.44 -3.37 20.09
N VAL A 289 12.02 -2.38 20.79
CA VAL A 289 12.53 -1.14 20.17
C VAL A 289 13.60 -1.43 19.12
N TYR A 290 14.49 -2.40 19.35
CA TYR A 290 15.53 -2.77 18.40
C TYR A 290 14.98 -3.64 17.27
N ILE A 291 14.02 -4.54 17.57
CA ILE A 291 13.34 -5.33 16.55
C ILE A 291 12.60 -4.39 15.59
N MET A 292 11.88 -3.40 16.12
CA MET A 292 11.18 -2.39 15.32
C MET A 292 12.15 -1.57 14.47
N ALA A 293 13.24 -1.08 15.04
CA ALA A 293 14.24 -0.30 14.34
C ALA A 293 14.85 -1.10 13.17
N ASN A 294 15.35 -2.31 13.42
CA ASN A 294 15.95 -3.17 12.41
C ASN A 294 14.95 -3.59 11.32
N GLY A 295 13.71 -3.89 11.71
CA GLY A 295 12.65 -4.24 10.77
C GLY A 295 12.05 -3.03 10.05
N GLY A 296 12.22 -1.81 10.53
CA GLY A 296 11.57 -0.60 9.99
C GLY A 296 10.05 -0.64 10.18
N TRP A 297 9.59 -0.92 11.40
CA TRP A 297 8.18 -0.81 11.81
C TRP A 297 7.93 0.49 12.56
N SER A 298 6.90 1.23 12.13
CA SER A 298 6.51 2.51 12.71
C SER A 298 5.62 2.41 13.95
N SER A 299 5.15 1.22 14.28
CA SER A 299 4.19 1.07 15.38
C SER A 299 4.25 -0.33 16.00
N PRO A 300 4.21 -0.42 17.35
CA PRO A 300 4.10 -1.70 18.05
C PRO A 300 2.88 -2.52 17.64
N ARG A 301 1.77 -1.89 17.32
CA ARG A 301 0.52 -2.57 16.88
C ARG A 301 0.70 -3.46 15.65
N ILE A 302 1.62 -3.08 14.76
CA ILE A 302 1.91 -3.89 13.56
C ILE A 302 2.70 -5.12 13.99
N MET A 303 3.60 -4.96 14.91
CA MET A 303 4.42 -6.00 15.51
C MET A 303 3.57 -6.97 16.36
N ASP A 304 2.65 -6.47 17.20
CA ASP A 304 1.75 -7.29 18.03
C ASP A 304 0.96 -8.34 17.24
N ARG A 305 0.57 -8.02 16.02
CA ARG A 305 -0.13 -8.99 15.14
C ARG A 305 0.79 -10.14 14.70
N VAL A 306 2.06 -9.85 14.57
CA VAL A 306 3.10 -10.82 14.21
C VAL A 306 3.44 -11.69 15.41
N TYR A 307 3.57 -11.08 16.60
CA TYR A 307 3.94 -11.74 17.84
C TYR A 307 2.90 -12.68 18.42
N LYS A 308 1.61 -12.39 18.28
CA LYS A 308 0.56 -13.18 18.97
C LYS A 308 0.62 -14.69 18.72
N ARG A 309 1.28 -15.12 17.66
CA ARG A 309 1.40 -16.55 17.32
C ARG A 309 2.72 -17.15 17.81
N ALA A 310 3.85 -16.47 17.60
CA ALA A 310 5.14 -16.85 18.19
C ALA A 310 5.09 -16.86 19.72
N PHE A 311 4.29 -15.96 20.29
CA PHE A 311 4.02 -15.92 21.72
C PHE A 311 3.34 -17.19 22.24
N ALA A 312 2.41 -17.78 21.50
CA ALA A 312 1.69 -18.95 21.98
C ALA A 312 2.59 -20.19 22.14
N ASP A 313 3.49 -20.43 21.16
CA ASP A 313 4.42 -21.55 21.21
C ASP A 313 5.52 -21.33 22.28
N LYS A 314 6.07 -20.10 22.34
CA LYS A 314 7.08 -19.74 23.34
C LYS A 314 6.49 -19.62 24.75
N GLN A 315 5.24 -19.17 24.87
CA GLN A 315 4.54 -19.14 26.15
C GLN A 315 4.28 -20.56 26.67
N ALA A 316 3.96 -21.51 25.82
CA ALA A 316 3.82 -22.91 26.21
C ALA A 316 5.16 -23.51 26.68
N GLU A 317 6.26 -23.14 26.01
CA GLU A 317 7.62 -23.52 26.43
C GLU A 317 8.00 -22.87 27.77
N MET A 318 7.80 -21.55 27.92
CA MET A 318 8.03 -20.82 29.14
C MET A 318 7.18 -21.34 30.32
N ASN A 319 5.90 -21.62 30.08
CA ASN A 319 5.02 -22.18 31.09
C ASN A 319 5.50 -23.57 31.54
N ARG A 320 6.02 -24.40 30.62
CA ARG A 320 6.64 -25.68 30.97
C ARG A 320 7.92 -25.49 31.80
N SER A 321 8.76 -24.54 31.43
CA SER A 321 9.97 -24.18 32.17
C SER A 321 9.65 -23.68 33.58
N ILE A 322 8.64 -22.83 33.71
CA ILE A 322 8.15 -22.35 35.02
C ILE A 322 7.61 -23.51 35.85
N ALA A 323 6.78 -24.36 35.26
CA ALA A 323 6.20 -25.51 35.94
C ALA A 323 7.30 -26.50 36.42
N SER A 324 8.32 -26.75 35.60
CA SER A 324 9.47 -27.59 35.98
C SER A 324 10.37 -26.98 37.07
N HIS A 325 10.28 -25.67 37.30
CA HIS A 325 11.03 -24.99 38.36
C HIS A 325 10.27 -24.91 39.67
N LEU A 326 8.94 -25.05 39.60
CA LEU A 326 8.06 -25.01 40.79
C LEU A 326 7.70 -26.41 41.34
N GLY A 327 7.97 -27.48 40.60
CA GLY A 327 7.74 -28.88 40.97
C GLY A 327 9.03 -29.64 41.16
#